data_87ad13a61fa94d53ff466e0a33e7abd8
#
_entry.id   87ad13a61fa94d53ff466e0a33e7abd8
#
_cell.length_a   1.000
_cell.length_b   1.000
_cell.length_c   1.000
_cell.angle_alpha   90.00
_cell.angle_beta   90.00
_cell.angle_gamma   90.00
#
_symmetry.space_group_name_H-M   'P 1'
#
loop_
_entity.id
_entity.type
_entity.pdbx_description
1 polymer ?
#
loop_
_entity_poly.entity_id
_entity_poly.type
_entity_poly.pdbx_seq_one_letter_code
_entity_poly.pdbx_strand_id
1 'polypeptide(L)'
;MNPVRVAAIDLGGSSGRIVIGDGTDRGFSLREVHRFPNQPRLVGGVLRWDARALFAGICAGLRAAATDGSGVPVDAVSVDGWAVDYALLDGDGDLVADPASYRDPRSGPPFAAVTGTGGGVGGVDARRLYQATGIAPQPINTVFQLMAERDLDRARHAVLVPDLMTYWLSGQLGTELTNASTTGLLDTRVMKWADQVAEALAVRIKMFPPLRAAGEVAGPAVPDLGLGLARRPQVIVGPSHDTAAAVAGVPAAEEGFAFVCTGTWALVGVEIPAPVITEAARRAGFSNEAGVDGTTRFLRNVTGFWLLQECVREWGRVDLDELTRAAGRVAGPRALVDVQDPAFLPPGGMAQRITRACLRSTGVVLSGEAEILRCILDSMAVAVRHAVHDAVRLTARPVRTVHVVGGGVANPLFCQLVADACQLPVVAGPVEAACWGNTLIQARALGAAGGSLPEMRSLIRNAVRLTSYQPADPDRAWDRADEIVLASRS
;
A
#
# COMPACT_ATOMS: atom_id res chain seq x y z
N MET A 1 2.50 16.01 -27.65
CA MET A 1 3.27 15.48 -26.51
C MET A 1 4.52 14.78 -27.08
N ASN A 2 5.72 15.00 -26.55
CA ASN A 2 6.87 14.23 -27.00
C ASN A 2 6.67 12.76 -26.60
N PRO A 3 6.91 11.80 -27.51
CA PRO A 3 6.86 10.38 -27.14
C PRO A 3 7.82 10.09 -26.00
N VAL A 4 7.36 9.28 -25.05
CA VAL A 4 8.14 8.86 -23.88
C VAL A 4 7.88 7.41 -23.57
N ARG A 5 8.91 6.67 -23.19
CA ARG A 5 8.80 5.29 -22.76
C ARG A 5 9.48 5.12 -21.41
N VAL A 6 8.74 4.66 -20.40
CA VAL A 6 9.23 4.50 -19.05
C VAL A 6 8.96 3.10 -18.52
N ALA A 7 9.79 2.64 -17.58
CA ALA A 7 9.60 1.38 -16.89
C ALA A 7 9.20 1.64 -15.44
N ALA A 8 7.97 1.28 -15.07
CA ALA A 8 7.49 1.25 -13.70
C ALA A 8 7.80 -0.13 -13.09
N ILE A 9 8.52 -0.14 -11.97
CA ILE A 9 8.90 -1.32 -11.22
C ILE A 9 8.07 -1.32 -9.95
N ASP A 10 7.12 -2.26 -9.83
CA ASP A 10 6.22 -2.40 -8.69
C ASP A 10 6.57 -3.67 -7.91
N LEU A 11 7.05 -3.48 -6.68
CA LEU A 11 7.44 -4.53 -5.76
C LEU A 11 6.32 -4.81 -4.77
N GLY A 12 5.48 -5.79 -5.06
CA GLY A 12 4.46 -6.23 -4.11
C GLY A 12 4.97 -7.27 -3.10
N GLY A 13 4.23 -7.46 -2.02
CA GLY A 13 4.58 -8.42 -0.95
C GLY A 13 4.54 -9.92 -1.34
N SER A 14 4.16 -10.25 -2.57
CA SER A 14 4.13 -11.63 -3.10
C SER A 14 4.76 -11.79 -4.49
N SER A 15 4.88 -10.71 -5.24
CA SER A 15 5.53 -10.70 -6.57
C SER A 15 5.99 -9.30 -6.91
N GLY A 16 7.09 -9.19 -7.66
CA GLY A 16 7.48 -7.96 -8.33
C GLY A 16 7.11 -8.01 -9.81
N ARG A 17 6.94 -6.86 -10.44
CA ARG A 17 6.63 -6.75 -11.86
C ARG A 17 7.25 -5.51 -12.48
N ILE A 18 7.50 -5.59 -13.77
CA ILE A 18 7.93 -4.47 -14.60
C ILE A 18 6.87 -4.20 -15.63
N VAL A 19 6.41 -2.95 -15.65
CA VAL A 19 5.38 -2.45 -16.55
C VAL A 19 5.98 -1.34 -17.39
N ILE A 20 5.88 -1.45 -18.71
CA ILE A 20 6.24 -0.38 -19.64
C ILE A 20 5.04 0.54 -19.82
N GLY A 21 5.30 1.82 -19.60
CA GLY A 21 4.39 2.91 -19.92
C GLY A 21 4.85 3.62 -21.18
N ASP A 22 4.03 3.59 -22.21
CA ASP A 22 4.27 4.31 -23.46
C ASP A 22 3.35 5.53 -23.54
N GLY A 23 3.94 6.72 -23.57
CA GLY A 23 3.26 7.99 -23.80
C GLY A 23 3.45 8.47 -25.24
N THR A 24 2.35 8.79 -25.92
CA THR A 24 2.32 9.28 -27.29
C THR A 24 1.36 10.48 -27.43
N ASP A 25 1.24 11.06 -28.60
CA ASP A 25 0.21 12.07 -28.94
C ASP A 25 -1.23 11.54 -28.76
N ARG A 26 -1.44 10.21 -28.73
CA ARG A 26 -2.71 9.55 -28.54
C ARG A 26 -3.03 9.27 -27.05
N GLY A 27 -2.11 9.52 -26.13
CA GLY A 27 -2.25 9.26 -24.71
C GLY A 27 -1.24 8.24 -24.18
N PHE A 28 -1.53 7.66 -23.02
CA PHE A 28 -0.68 6.68 -22.35
C PHE A 28 -1.28 5.28 -22.43
N SER A 29 -0.40 4.28 -22.48
CA SER A 29 -0.76 2.87 -22.31
C SER A 29 0.23 2.15 -21.41
N LEU A 30 -0.22 1.10 -20.72
CA LEU A 30 0.62 0.25 -19.88
C LEU A 30 0.64 -1.18 -20.41
N ARG A 31 1.82 -1.82 -20.30
CA ARG A 31 2.00 -3.23 -20.65
C ARG A 31 2.98 -3.90 -19.70
N GLU A 32 2.55 -4.93 -18.98
CA GLU A 32 3.43 -5.77 -18.18
C GLU A 32 4.37 -6.56 -19.10
N VAL A 33 5.67 -6.50 -18.82
CA VAL A 33 6.70 -7.19 -19.61
C VAL A 33 7.41 -8.28 -18.82
N HIS A 34 7.36 -8.22 -17.49
CA HIS A 34 7.98 -9.22 -16.63
C HIS A 34 7.32 -9.29 -15.28
N ARG A 35 7.24 -10.48 -14.72
CA ARG A 35 6.79 -10.75 -13.35
C ARG A 35 7.69 -11.79 -12.70
N PHE A 36 8.01 -11.59 -11.43
CA PHE A 36 8.83 -12.52 -10.66
C PHE A 36 8.28 -12.69 -9.24
N PRO A 37 8.50 -13.86 -8.59
CA PRO A 37 8.02 -14.10 -7.24
C PRO A 37 8.79 -13.28 -6.22
N ASN A 38 8.09 -12.90 -5.13
CA ASN A 38 8.67 -12.27 -3.96
C ASN A 38 8.08 -12.92 -2.71
N GLN A 39 8.90 -13.66 -1.97
CA GLN A 39 8.49 -14.29 -0.72
C GLN A 39 9.63 -14.20 0.30
N PRO A 40 9.36 -13.78 1.53
CA PRO A 40 10.39 -13.78 2.56
C PRO A 40 10.76 -15.20 2.96
N ARG A 41 12.01 -15.41 3.35
CA ARG A 41 12.57 -16.69 3.79
C ARG A 41 13.07 -16.60 5.22
N LEU A 42 12.97 -17.71 5.95
CA LEU A 42 13.54 -17.81 7.30
C LEU A 42 15.06 -18.00 7.20
N VAL A 43 15.82 -17.02 7.64
CA VAL A 43 17.29 -17.02 7.63
C VAL A 43 17.80 -16.67 9.03
N GLY A 44 18.52 -17.58 9.68
CA GLY A 44 19.03 -17.34 11.04
C GLY A 44 17.95 -17.05 12.09
N GLY A 45 16.75 -17.59 11.92
CA GLY A 45 15.62 -17.37 12.82
C GLY A 45 14.85 -16.06 12.57
N VAL A 46 15.21 -15.28 11.56
CA VAL A 46 14.53 -14.04 11.14
C VAL A 46 13.94 -14.22 9.76
N LEU A 47 12.71 -13.76 9.56
CA LEU A 47 12.05 -13.76 8.27
C LEU A 47 12.61 -12.60 7.42
N ARG A 48 13.29 -12.90 6.30
CA ARG A 48 14.00 -11.92 5.48
C ARG A 48 13.55 -11.93 4.02
N TRP A 49 13.60 -10.77 3.39
CA TRP A 49 13.47 -10.61 1.94
C TRP A 49 14.82 -10.88 1.27
N ASP A 50 14.82 -11.56 0.13
CA ASP A 50 16.02 -11.74 -0.67
C ASP A 50 16.21 -10.50 -1.58
N ALA A 51 16.91 -9.48 -1.06
CA ALA A 51 17.09 -8.21 -1.78
C ALA A 51 17.85 -8.37 -3.11
N ARG A 52 18.82 -9.29 -3.16
CA ARG A 52 19.58 -9.55 -4.38
C ARG A 52 18.75 -10.27 -5.45
N ALA A 53 17.87 -11.20 -5.04
CA ALA A 53 16.93 -11.85 -5.95
C ALA A 53 15.89 -10.85 -6.49
N LEU A 54 15.39 -9.93 -5.65
CA LEU A 54 14.52 -8.83 -6.10
C LEU A 54 15.20 -7.98 -7.18
N PHE A 55 16.44 -7.55 -6.94
CA PHE A 55 17.19 -6.75 -7.90
C PHE A 55 17.51 -7.52 -9.18
N ALA A 56 17.85 -8.80 -9.08
CA ALA A 56 18.02 -9.66 -10.24
C ALA A 56 16.74 -9.78 -11.08
N GLY A 57 15.58 -9.87 -10.43
CA GLY A 57 14.26 -9.83 -11.09
C GLY A 57 14.00 -8.50 -11.81
N ILE A 58 14.34 -7.37 -11.18
CA ILE A 58 14.28 -6.04 -11.80
C ILE A 58 15.14 -6.00 -13.05
N CYS A 59 16.41 -6.40 -12.95
CA CYS A 59 17.33 -6.41 -14.09
C CYS A 59 16.84 -7.33 -15.22
N ALA A 60 16.28 -8.50 -14.90
CA ALA A 60 15.70 -9.40 -15.90
C ALA A 60 14.52 -8.74 -16.63
N GLY A 61 13.65 -8.05 -15.91
CA GLY A 61 12.53 -7.33 -16.51
C GLY A 61 12.94 -6.14 -17.36
N LEU A 62 13.97 -5.39 -16.96
CA LEU A 62 14.52 -4.30 -17.79
C LEU A 62 15.17 -4.84 -19.07
N ARG A 63 15.82 -6.01 -19.03
CA ARG A 63 16.32 -6.68 -20.25
C ARG A 63 15.16 -7.14 -21.15
N ALA A 64 14.08 -7.66 -20.56
CA ALA A 64 12.88 -8.01 -21.33
C ALA A 64 12.28 -6.78 -22.01
N ALA A 65 12.26 -5.63 -21.33
CA ALA A 65 11.82 -4.37 -21.92
C ALA A 65 12.73 -3.91 -23.09
N ALA A 66 14.05 -4.17 -23.03
CA ALA A 66 15.00 -3.84 -24.09
C ALA A 66 14.81 -4.69 -25.36
N THR A 67 14.27 -5.90 -25.20
CA THR A 67 14.15 -6.92 -26.28
C THR A 67 12.70 -7.19 -26.68
N ASP A 68 11.75 -6.33 -26.32
CA ASP A 68 10.32 -6.50 -26.55
C ASP A 68 9.86 -6.36 -28.02
N GLY A 69 10.81 -6.15 -28.94
CA GLY A 69 10.56 -6.01 -30.37
C GLY A 69 10.11 -4.61 -30.82
N SER A 70 9.91 -3.67 -29.89
CA SER A 70 9.49 -2.31 -30.23
C SER A 70 10.59 -1.47 -30.87
N GLY A 71 11.87 -1.77 -30.55
CA GLY A 71 13.01 -0.95 -30.94
C GLY A 71 13.06 0.43 -30.26
N VAL A 72 12.10 0.74 -29.34
CA VAL A 72 12.02 2.02 -28.63
C VAL A 72 12.79 1.91 -27.31
N PRO A 73 13.81 2.74 -27.07
CA PRO A 73 14.56 2.71 -25.82
C PRO A 73 13.71 3.19 -24.64
N VAL A 74 14.00 2.65 -23.44
CA VAL A 74 13.42 3.13 -22.19
C VAL A 74 14.09 4.44 -21.78
N ASP A 75 13.32 5.49 -21.56
CA ASP A 75 13.77 6.84 -21.20
C ASP A 75 14.05 6.97 -19.71
N ALA A 76 13.18 6.36 -18.87
CA ALA A 76 13.34 6.38 -17.43
C ALA A 76 12.88 5.07 -16.78
N VAL A 77 13.35 4.86 -15.55
CA VAL A 77 12.95 3.77 -14.66
C VAL A 77 12.65 4.35 -13.27
N SER A 78 11.68 3.77 -12.59
CA SER A 78 11.34 4.13 -11.22
C SER A 78 10.82 2.93 -10.46
N VAL A 79 11.05 2.91 -9.14
CA VAL A 79 10.67 1.80 -8.26
C VAL A 79 9.67 2.27 -7.22
N ASP A 80 8.59 1.53 -7.07
CA ASP A 80 7.71 1.58 -5.91
C ASP A 80 7.58 0.17 -5.29
N GLY A 81 7.09 0.11 -4.08
CA GLY A 81 6.88 -1.17 -3.40
C GLY A 81 6.25 -0.99 -2.03
N TRP A 82 6.21 -2.09 -1.29
CA TRP A 82 5.66 -2.08 0.06
C TRP A 82 6.49 -1.19 1.00
N ALA A 83 5.83 -0.64 1.99
CA ALA A 83 6.41 0.29 2.95
C ALA A 83 7.10 -0.43 4.14
N VAL A 84 7.67 0.37 5.02
CA VAL A 84 8.19 0.10 6.36
C VAL A 84 9.46 -0.74 6.46
N ASP A 85 9.75 -1.61 5.50
CA ASP A 85 10.94 -2.47 5.54
C ASP A 85 12.17 -1.75 5.01
N TYR A 86 13.32 -2.04 5.61
CA TYR A 86 14.59 -1.39 5.29
C TYR A 86 15.74 -2.39 5.22
N ALA A 87 16.75 -2.04 4.47
CA ALA A 87 18.06 -2.66 4.45
C ALA A 87 19.05 -1.85 5.29
N LEU A 88 20.01 -2.52 5.88
CA LEU A 88 21.19 -1.91 6.49
C LEU A 88 22.38 -2.05 5.54
N LEU A 89 23.03 -0.93 5.23
CA LEU A 89 24.26 -0.88 4.44
C LEU A 89 25.44 -0.50 5.34
N ASP A 90 26.60 -1.11 5.12
CA ASP A 90 27.84 -0.77 5.77
C ASP A 90 28.53 0.48 5.16
N GLY A 91 29.79 0.72 5.55
CA GLY A 91 30.56 1.87 5.05
C GLY A 91 30.91 1.82 3.58
N ASP A 92 30.94 0.64 3.00
CA ASP A 92 31.25 0.40 1.57
C ASP A 92 29.98 0.38 0.70
N GLY A 93 28.79 0.45 1.33
CA GLY A 93 27.50 0.41 0.66
C GLY A 93 26.98 -1.01 0.42
N ASP A 94 27.61 -2.01 1.01
CA ASP A 94 27.18 -3.40 0.95
C ASP A 94 26.13 -3.72 2.01
N LEU A 95 25.28 -4.73 1.70
CA LEU A 95 24.29 -5.21 2.66
C LEU A 95 24.96 -5.84 3.88
N VAL A 96 24.64 -5.33 5.07
CA VAL A 96 24.98 -5.97 6.34
C VAL A 96 24.30 -7.32 6.48
N ALA A 97 23.02 -7.37 6.07
CA ALA A 97 22.20 -8.57 5.96
C ALA A 97 21.01 -8.28 5.05
N ASP A 98 20.35 -9.31 4.54
CA ASP A 98 19.08 -9.15 3.85
C ASP A 98 18.01 -8.46 4.73
N PRO A 99 17.16 -7.58 4.17
CA PRO A 99 16.12 -6.87 4.92
C PRO A 99 15.20 -7.81 5.68
N ALA A 100 14.95 -7.53 6.96
CA ALA A 100 13.93 -8.26 7.70
C ALA A 100 12.54 -7.89 7.19
N SER A 101 11.65 -8.87 7.13
CA SER A 101 10.26 -8.63 6.72
C SER A 101 9.45 -8.06 7.89
N TYR A 102 8.54 -7.12 7.60
CA TYR A 102 7.55 -6.61 8.56
C TYR A 102 6.65 -7.71 9.14
N ARG A 103 6.64 -8.90 8.53
CA ARG A 103 5.91 -10.08 9.03
C ARG A 103 6.68 -10.84 10.11
N ASP A 104 7.96 -10.51 10.34
CA ASP A 104 8.74 -11.08 11.42
C ASP A 104 8.24 -10.57 12.78
N PRO A 105 8.04 -11.42 13.79
CA PRO A 105 7.47 -11.01 15.07
C PRO A 105 8.42 -10.19 15.95
N ARG A 106 9.67 -9.95 15.52
CA ARG A 106 10.72 -9.29 16.33
C ARG A 106 10.34 -7.89 16.81
N SER A 107 9.49 -7.18 16.06
CA SER A 107 9.02 -5.83 16.41
C SER A 107 7.88 -5.79 17.42
N GLY A 108 7.28 -6.94 17.74
CA GLY A 108 6.20 -7.05 18.70
C GLY A 108 6.55 -6.58 20.10
N PRO A 109 7.67 -7.06 20.73
CA PRO A 109 8.09 -6.59 22.05
C PRO A 109 8.34 -5.07 22.13
N PRO A 110 9.13 -4.41 21.23
CA PRO A 110 9.26 -2.96 21.23
C PRO A 110 7.91 -2.22 21.04
N PHE A 111 7.07 -2.70 20.15
CA PHE A 111 5.72 -2.14 19.97
C PHE A 111 4.93 -2.19 21.28
N ALA A 112 4.88 -3.33 21.95
CA ALA A 112 4.18 -3.50 23.23
C ALA A 112 4.77 -2.61 24.33
N ALA A 113 6.09 -2.43 24.37
CA ALA A 113 6.77 -1.57 25.34
C ALA A 113 6.37 -0.08 25.16
N VAL A 114 6.21 0.39 23.92
CA VAL A 114 5.82 1.78 23.62
C VAL A 114 4.30 1.99 23.77
N THR A 115 3.49 1.02 23.34
CA THR A 115 2.03 1.20 23.22
C THR A 115 1.23 0.62 24.38
N GLY A 116 1.86 -0.19 25.22
CA GLY A 116 1.23 -0.83 26.38
C GLY A 116 0.99 0.14 27.56
N THR A 117 0.42 -0.38 28.63
CA THR A 117 0.02 0.38 29.82
C THR A 117 1.19 0.83 30.71
N GLY A 118 2.43 0.47 30.37
CA GLY A 118 3.66 0.74 31.14
C GLY A 118 4.22 2.18 31.04
N GLY A 119 3.53 3.11 30.38
CA GLY A 119 3.98 4.51 30.28
C GLY A 119 4.98 4.79 29.15
N GLY A 120 5.20 3.82 28.25
CA GLY A 120 6.06 4.00 27.07
C GLY A 120 7.55 3.77 27.35
N VAL A 121 8.39 4.12 26.37
CA VAL A 121 9.86 4.03 26.40
C VAL A 121 10.44 5.44 26.24
N GLY A 122 11.39 5.83 27.10
CA GLY A 122 12.01 7.16 27.07
C GLY A 122 10.97 8.32 27.18
N GLY A 123 9.80 8.06 27.81
CA GLY A 123 8.69 8.99 27.88
C GLY A 123 7.88 9.12 26.60
N VAL A 124 8.10 8.25 25.61
CA VAL A 124 7.29 8.14 24.38
C VAL A 124 6.32 6.97 24.52
N ASP A 125 5.04 7.29 24.56
CA ASP A 125 3.93 6.35 24.47
C ASP A 125 3.26 6.43 23.09
N ALA A 126 2.23 5.63 22.84
CA ALA A 126 1.47 5.62 21.59
C ALA A 126 0.89 7.00 21.22
N ARG A 127 0.46 7.77 22.22
CA ARG A 127 -0.10 9.12 22.02
C ARG A 127 0.98 10.10 21.56
N ARG A 128 2.11 10.13 22.28
CA ARG A 128 3.23 11.02 21.97
C ARG A 128 3.84 10.69 20.61
N LEU A 129 3.99 9.40 20.29
CA LEU A 129 4.46 8.95 18.98
C LEU A 129 3.52 9.43 17.86
N TYR A 130 2.22 9.26 18.03
CA TYR A 130 1.22 9.73 17.06
C TYR A 130 1.23 11.26 16.93
N GLN A 131 1.31 11.98 18.03
CA GLN A 131 1.36 13.46 18.03
C GLN A 131 2.60 14.00 17.31
N ALA A 132 3.72 13.29 17.39
CA ALA A 132 4.95 13.69 16.74
C ALA A 132 4.99 13.38 15.24
N THR A 133 4.40 12.25 14.83
CA THR A 133 4.57 11.71 13.47
C THR A 133 3.29 11.70 12.64
N GLY A 134 2.12 11.72 13.28
CA GLY A 134 0.83 11.56 12.61
C GLY A 134 0.52 10.12 12.18
N ILE A 135 1.37 9.15 12.50
CA ILE A 135 1.24 7.75 12.11
C ILE A 135 0.66 6.93 13.25
N ALA A 136 -0.44 6.22 13.00
CA ALA A 136 -1.03 5.28 13.95
C ALA A 136 -0.03 4.14 14.22
N PRO A 137 0.40 3.93 15.48
CA PRO A 137 1.40 2.92 15.78
C PRO A 137 0.90 1.52 15.43
N GLN A 138 1.71 0.80 14.66
CA GLN A 138 1.50 -0.61 14.31
C GLN A 138 2.82 -1.38 14.48
N PRO A 139 2.78 -2.66 14.85
CA PRO A 139 4.01 -3.45 15.05
C PRO A 139 4.95 -3.43 13.84
N ILE A 140 4.39 -3.28 12.65
CA ILE A 140 5.13 -3.27 11.39
C ILE A 140 5.94 -1.99 11.14
N ASN A 141 5.66 -0.87 11.83
CA ASN A 141 6.35 0.38 11.56
C ASN A 141 7.87 0.26 11.78
N THR A 142 8.62 0.93 10.92
CA THR A 142 10.09 0.89 10.91
C THR A 142 10.71 1.25 12.26
N VAL A 143 10.12 2.17 13.00
CA VAL A 143 10.56 2.56 14.35
C VAL A 143 10.69 1.34 15.28
N PHE A 144 9.70 0.45 15.31
CA PHE A 144 9.74 -0.73 16.16
C PHE A 144 10.66 -1.82 15.62
N GLN A 145 10.80 -1.91 14.30
CA GLN A 145 11.76 -2.80 13.66
C GLN A 145 13.21 -2.39 14.01
N LEU A 146 13.53 -1.07 13.97
CA LEU A 146 14.83 -0.53 14.34
C LEU A 146 15.13 -0.70 15.84
N MET A 147 14.14 -0.54 16.71
CA MET A 147 14.30 -0.85 18.14
C MET A 147 14.62 -2.32 18.42
N ALA A 148 14.21 -3.24 17.53
CA ALA A 148 14.50 -4.66 17.62
C ALA A 148 15.80 -5.07 16.90
N GLU A 149 16.44 -4.14 16.18
CA GLU A 149 17.59 -4.45 15.32
C GLU A 149 18.86 -4.71 16.15
N ARG A 150 19.64 -5.72 15.76
CA ARG A 150 20.86 -6.16 16.47
C ARG A 150 22.14 -5.74 15.75
N ASP A 151 22.08 -5.52 14.45
CA ASP A 151 23.25 -5.27 13.59
C ASP A 151 23.53 -3.78 13.33
N LEU A 152 22.94 -2.88 14.12
CA LEU A 152 23.05 -1.42 13.92
C LEU A 152 24.50 -0.90 13.98
N ASP A 153 25.39 -1.54 14.78
CA ASP A 153 26.79 -1.09 14.93
C ASP A 153 27.61 -1.35 13.66
N ARG A 154 27.18 -2.28 12.83
CA ARG A 154 27.82 -2.58 11.54
C ARG A 154 27.30 -1.69 10.40
N ALA A 155 26.20 -1.00 10.65
CA ALA A 155 25.49 -0.26 9.62
C ALA A 155 25.89 1.23 9.59
N ARG A 156 26.09 1.73 8.38
CA ARG A 156 26.27 3.15 8.09
C ARG A 156 24.95 3.80 7.68
N HIS A 157 24.15 3.11 6.88
CA HIS A 157 22.88 3.59 6.36
C HIS A 157 21.74 2.59 6.60
N ALA A 158 20.54 3.15 6.83
CA ALA A 158 19.27 2.43 6.77
C ALA A 158 18.50 2.94 5.54
N VAL A 159 18.17 2.06 4.60
CA VAL A 159 17.57 2.42 3.30
C VAL A 159 16.30 1.61 3.11
N LEU A 160 15.16 2.27 2.86
CA LEU A 160 13.89 1.58 2.62
C LEU A 160 13.99 0.70 1.37
N VAL A 161 13.27 -0.43 1.33
CA VAL A 161 13.49 -1.44 0.29
C VAL A 161 13.36 -0.89 -1.14
N PRO A 162 12.34 -0.09 -1.52
CA PRO A 162 12.28 0.50 -2.86
C PRO A 162 13.41 1.50 -3.12
N ASP A 163 13.84 2.25 -2.08
CA ASP A 163 14.95 3.19 -2.17
C ASP A 163 16.30 2.45 -2.33
N LEU A 164 16.45 1.25 -1.74
CA LEU A 164 17.61 0.39 -1.99
C LEU A 164 17.70 0.00 -3.46
N MET A 165 16.59 -0.37 -4.09
CA MET A 165 16.57 -0.70 -5.52
C MET A 165 16.91 0.53 -6.37
N THR A 166 16.37 1.70 -6.00
CA THR A 166 16.71 2.99 -6.63
C THR A 166 18.21 3.30 -6.49
N TYR A 167 18.79 3.06 -5.31
CA TYR A 167 20.23 3.20 -5.08
C TYR A 167 21.05 2.25 -5.96
N TRP A 168 20.69 0.97 -6.01
CA TRP A 168 21.40 0.01 -6.85
C TRP A 168 21.27 0.30 -8.36
N LEU A 169 20.18 0.93 -8.79
CA LEU A 169 19.99 1.37 -10.17
C LEU A 169 20.80 2.65 -10.50
N SER A 170 20.94 3.59 -9.55
CA SER A 170 21.47 4.94 -9.83
C SER A 170 22.82 5.24 -9.18
N GLY A 171 23.22 4.49 -8.15
CA GLY A 171 24.35 4.82 -7.29
C GLY A 171 24.06 5.97 -6.30
N GLN A 172 22.83 6.49 -6.25
CA GLN A 172 22.47 7.63 -5.42
C GLN A 172 21.60 7.22 -4.24
N LEU A 173 22.10 7.45 -3.01
CA LEU A 173 21.33 7.24 -1.78
C LEU A 173 20.28 8.34 -1.59
N GLY A 174 19.10 7.95 -1.17
CA GLY A 174 18.00 8.83 -0.82
C GLY A 174 16.94 8.09 -0.02
N THR A 175 16.02 8.83 0.61
CA THR A 175 14.85 8.30 1.30
C THR A 175 13.61 9.04 0.79
N GLU A 176 12.75 8.36 0.07
CA GLU A 176 11.60 9.01 -0.56
C GLU A 176 10.50 9.29 0.48
N LEU A 177 9.90 10.49 0.39
CA LEU A 177 9.00 11.06 1.40
C LEU A 177 7.75 10.22 1.65
N THR A 178 7.13 9.65 0.60
CA THR A 178 5.87 8.89 0.78
C THR A 178 6.10 7.62 1.59
N ASN A 179 7.24 6.97 1.40
CA ASN A 179 7.64 5.80 2.16
C ASN A 179 8.25 6.19 3.52
N ALA A 180 9.09 7.23 3.59
CA ALA A 180 9.62 7.76 4.85
C ALA A 180 8.51 8.07 5.85
N SER A 181 7.37 8.58 5.39
CA SER A 181 6.23 8.91 6.26
C SER A 181 5.62 7.69 6.95
N THR A 182 5.77 6.48 6.40
CA THR A 182 5.20 5.25 7.00
C THR A 182 6.03 4.72 8.18
N THR A 183 7.26 5.23 8.34
CA THR A 183 8.25 4.71 9.29
C THR A 183 7.87 4.90 10.77
N GLY A 184 6.97 5.84 11.08
CA GLY A 184 6.72 6.29 12.44
C GLY A 184 7.86 7.15 13.00
N LEU A 185 8.70 7.72 12.14
CA LEU A 185 9.87 8.55 12.50
C LEU A 185 9.89 9.92 11.78
N LEU A 186 8.97 10.17 10.82
CA LEU A 186 8.85 11.44 10.12
C LEU A 186 7.70 12.28 10.73
N ASP A 187 7.95 13.55 11.01
CA ASP A 187 6.87 14.51 11.30
C ASP A 187 6.20 14.94 10.00
N THR A 188 5.01 14.43 9.75
CA THR A 188 4.27 14.63 8.50
C THR A 188 3.73 16.05 8.31
N ARG A 189 3.77 16.91 9.34
CA ARG A 189 3.39 18.32 9.23
C ARG A 189 4.45 19.17 8.53
N VAL A 190 5.72 18.80 8.73
CA VAL A 190 6.87 19.57 8.25
C VAL A 190 7.79 18.77 7.33
N MET A 191 7.45 17.48 7.09
CA MET A 191 8.24 16.55 6.27
C MET A 191 9.72 16.51 6.68
N LYS A 192 9.96 16.36 8.00
CA LYS A 192 11.30 16.24 8.61
C LYS A 192 11.30 15.09 9.60
N TRP A 193 12.48 14.52 9.83
CA TRP A 193 12.63 13.51 10.85
C TRP A 193 12.24 14.02 12.24
N ALA A 194 11.57 13.19 13.03
CA ALA A 194 11.15 13.48 14.41
C ALA A 194 12.30 13.18 15.38
N ASP A 195 13.39 13.97 15.33
CA ASP A 195 14.63 13.72 16.05
C ASP A 195 14.43 13.45 17.54
N GLN A 196 13.56 14.23 18.22
CA GLN A 196 13.28 14.07 19.65
C GLN A 196 12.66 12.70 19.98
N VAL A 197 11.78 12.19 19.12
CA VAL A 197 11.18 10.85 19.28
C VAL A 197 12.22 9.77 19.01
N ALA A 198 12.98 9.92 17.94
CA ALA A 198 14.03 8.98 17.59
C ALA A 198 15.08 8.85 18.71
N GLU A 199 15.55 9.98 19.27
CA GLU A 199 16.47 10.03 20.40
C GLU A 199 15.89 9.34 21.64
N ALA A 200 14.66 9.66 22.01
CA ALA A 200 13.97 9.08 23.17
C ALA A 200 13.78 7.55 23.05
N LEU A 201 13.62 7.04 21.83
CA LEU A 201 13.50 5.61 21.52
C LEU A 201 14.85 4.94 21.19
N ALA A 202 15.96 5.67 21.34
CA ALA A 202 17.33 5.23 20.98
C ALA A 202 17.48 4.77 19.52
N VAL A 203 16.69 5.36 18.60
CA VAL A 203 16.77 5.06 17.17
C VAL A 203 17.74 6.02 16.48
N ARG A 204 18.72 5.49 15.75
CA ARG A 204 19.78 6.24 15.05
C ARG A 204 19.24 6.86 13.74
N ILE A 205 18.41 7.89 13.83
CA ILE A 205 17.72 8.52 12.66
C ILE A 205 18.70 9.03 11.59
N LYS A 206 19.92 9.43 11.98
CA LYS A 206 20.97 9.93 11.07
C LYS A 206 21.51 8.86 10.10
N MET A 207 21.11 7.61 10.27
CA MET A 207 21.42 6.53 9.32
C MET A 207 20.59 6.63 8.04
N PHE A 208 19.41 7.30 8.08
CA PHE A 208 18.63 7.48 6.88
C PHE A 208 19.29 8.49 5.95
N PRO A 209 19.42 8.15 4.64
CA PRO A 209 19.87 9.09 3.62
C PRO A 209 18.97 10.34 3.53
N PRO A 210 19.40 11.41 2.84
CA PRO A 210 18.61 12.61 2.65
C PRO A 210 17.21 12.33 2.09
N LEU A 211 16.20 13.04 2.59
CA LEU A 211 14.84 12.98 2.10
C LEU A 211 14.76 13.49 0.66
N ARG A 212 13.96 12.83 -0.16
CA ARG A 212 13.72 13.13 -1.58
C ARG A 212 12.24 13.14 -1.90
N ALA A 213 11.82 13.98 -2.82
CA ALA A 213 10.45 14.02 -3.29
C ALA A 213 10.25 13.12 -4.54
N ALA A 214 9.05 12.60 -4.68
CA ALA A 214 8.67 11.89 -5.90
C ALA A 214 8.75 12.82 -7.13
N GLY A 215 9.34 12.34 -8.21
CA GLY A 215 9.62 13.09 -9.44
C GLY A 215 11.04 13.67 -9.52
N GLU A 216 11.83 13.61 -8.45
CA GLU A 216 13.25 14.01 -8.53
C GLU A 216 14.05 13.03 -9.43
N VAL A 217 15.02 13.58 -10.16
CA VAL A 217 15.96 12.78 -10.95
C VAL A 217 17.09 12.30 -10.03
N ALA A 218 17.22 11.00 -9.82
CA ALA A 218 18.34 10.41 -9.09
C ALA A 218 19.63 10.39 -9.94
N GLY A 219 19.51 10.32 -11.26
CA GLY A 219 20.62 10.28 -12.21
C GLY A 219 20.44 9.18 -13.25
N PRO A 220 21.37 9.02 -14.19
CA PRO A 220 21.31 7.93 -15.16
C PRO A 220 21.60 6.58 -14.47
N ALA A 221 20.96 5.51 -14.94
CA ALA A 221 21.24 4.17 -14.46
C ALA A 221 22.74 3.84 -14.53
N VAL A 222 23.29 3.12 -13.53
CA VAL A 222 24.71 2.77 -13.52
C VAL A 222 25.09 1.88 -14.72
N PRO A 223 26.34 1.98 -15.26
CA PRO A 223 26.70 1.33 -16.52
C PRO A 223 26.69 -0.21 -16.45
N ASP A 224 27.07 -0.77 -15.30
CA ASP A 224 27.48 -2.19 -15.21
C ASP A 224 26.30 -3.16 -14.94
N LEU A 225 25.05 -2.70 -15.10
CA LEU A 225 23.88 -3.56 -14.86
C LEU A 225 23.61 -4.57 -15.99
N GLY A 226 24.31 -4.47 -17.13
CA GLY A 226 24.13 -5.39 -18.25
C GLY A 226 22.69 -5.46 -18.77
N LEU A 227 21.98 -4.32 -18.80
CA LEU A 227 20.56 -4.26 -19.11
C LEU A 227 20.25 -4.43 -20.61
N GLY A 228 21.26 -4.34 -21.49
CA GLY A 228 21.06 -4.42 -22.94
C GLY A 228 20.26 -3.26 -23.54
N LEU A 229 20.05 -2.19 -22.77
CA LEU A 229 19.33 -1.01 -23.21
C LEU A 229 20.19 -0.16 -24.16
N ALA A 230 19.59 0.35 -25.24
CA ALA A 230 20.32 1.15 -26.27
C ALA A 230 20.90 2.46 -25.68
N ARG A 231 20.31 2.96 -24.59
CA ARG A 231 20.82 4.06 -23.78
C ARG A 231 20.56 3.82 -22.30
N ARG A 232 21.30 4.50 -21.44
CA ARG A 232 21.07 4.46 -19.99
C ARG A 232 19.82 5.28 -19.65
N PRO A 233 18.74 4.68 -19.10
CA PRO A 233 17.56 5.43 -18.70
C PRO A 233 17.88 6.34 -17.50
N GLN A 234 17.11 7.42 -17.34
CA GLN A 234 17.13 8.18 -16.10
C GLN A 234 16.45 7.37 -14.99
N VAL A 235 17.04 7.34 -13.81
CA VAL A 235 16.38 6.80 -12.63
C VAL A 235 15.63 7.96 -11.97
N ILE A 236 14.31 7.84 -11.94
CA ILE A 236 13.42 8.83 -11.30
C ILE A 236 13.02 8.30 -9.93
N VAL A 237 13.12 9.13 -8.92
CA VAL A 237 12.55 8.84 -7.60
C VAL A 237 11.03 8.81 -7.75
N GLY A 238 10.43 7.63 -7.71
CA GLY A 238 8.97 7.47 -7.74
C GLY A 238 8.35 7.75 -6.38
N PRO A 239 7.01 7.79 -6.26
CA PRO A 239 6.36 7.62 -4.96
C PRO A 239 6.64 6.21 -4.49
N SER A 240 7.69 6.03 -3.67
CA SER A 240 8.28 4.71 -3.42
C SER A 240 7.42 3.79 -2.54
N HIS A 241 6.37 4.30 -1.89
CA HIS A 241 5.31 3.50 -1.32
C HIS A 241 4.23 3.18 -2.39
N ASP A 242 4.01 1.90 -2.69
CA ASP A 242 3.06 1.41 -3.69
C ASP A 242 1.66 2.03 -3.57
N THR A 243 1.18 2.22 -2.34
CA THR A 243 -0.11 2.89 -2.08
C THR A 243 -0.06 4.38 -2.40
N ALA A 244 1.07 5.06 -2.25
CA ALA A 244 1.21 6.46 -2.68
C ALA A 244 1.17 6.56 -4.21
N ALA A 245 1.86 5.64 -4.89
CA ALA A 245 1.78 5.50 -6.34
C ALA A 245 0.34 5.20 -6.77
N ALA A 246 -0.36 4.26 -6.10
CA ALA A 246 -1.74 3.93 -6.40
C ALA A 246 -2.71 5.11 -6.22
N VAL A 247 -2.56 5.90 -5.15
CA VAL A 247 -3.41 7.10 -4.92
C VAL A 247 -3.13 8.18 -5.95
N ALA A 248 -1.87 8.39 -6.37
CA ALA A 248 -1.55 9.25 -7.50
C ALA A 248 -2.21 8.75 -8.81
N GLY A 249 -2.32 7.42 -8.95
CA GLY A 249 -2.97 6.73 -10.07
C GLY A 249 -4.50 6.61 -9.98
N VAL A 250 -5.15 7.11 -8.93
CA VAL A 250 -6.62 7.16 -8.84
C VAL A 250 -7.19 8.10 -9.90
N PRO A 251 -8.09 7.65 -10.78
CA PRO A 251 -8.61 8.47 -11.88
C PRO A 251 -9.71 9.44 -11.42
N ALA A 252 -9.54 10.11 -10.28
CA ALA A 252 -10.52 11.05 -9.74
C ALA A 252 -10.71 12.25 -10.68
N ALA A 253 -11.97 12.58 -10.97
CA ALA A 253 -12.31 13.75 -11.78
C ALA A 253 -12.37 15.03 -10.93
N GLU A 254 -12.73 14.90 -9.66
CA GLU A 254 -12.98 15.99 -8.74
C GLU A 254 -12.28 15.72 -7.41
N GLU A 255 -12.10 16.76 -6.59
CA GLU A 255 -11.76 16.62 -5.19
C GLU A 255 -12.91 16.00 -4.38
N GLY A 256 -12.62 15.53 -3.18
CA GLY A 256 -13.65 14.91 -2.32
C GLY A 256 -13.98 13.48 -2.70
N PHE A 257 -12.97 12.72 -3.01
CA PHE A 257 -13.06 11.26 -3.17
C PHE A 257 -12.45 10.51 -2.00
N ALA A 258 -12.97 9.32 -1.72
CA ALA A 258 -12.27 8.32 -0.93
C ALA A 258 -11.61 7.30 -1.86
N PHE A 259 -10.49 6.75 -1.41
CA PHE A 259 -9.82 5.65 -2.10
C PHE A 259 -9.84 4.37 -1.28
N VAL A 260 -9.93 3.25 -1.97
CA VAL A 260 -9.80 1.90 -1.44
C VAL A 260 -8.75 1.18 -2.28
N CYS A 261 -7.50 1.23 -1.84
CA CYS A 261 -6.40 0.51 -2.48
C CYS A 261 -6.42 -0.93 -1.98
N THR A 262 -6.82 -1.87 -2.83
CA THR A 262 -7.08 -3.25 -2.44
C THR A 262 -6.03 -4.22 -2.92
N GLY A 263 -5.57 -5.04 -2.00
CA GLY A 263 -4.68 -6.18 -2.19
C GLY A 263 -4.93 -7.21 -1.10
N THR A 264 -3.90 -7.84 -0.59
CA THR A 264 -3.96 -8.66 0.64
C THR A 264 -4.46 -7.83 1.82
N TRP A 265 -3.95 -6.59 1.94
CA TRP A 265 -4.50 -5.52 2.78
C TRP A 265 -5.34 -4.56 1.93
N ALA A 266 -6.23 -3.82 2.57
CA ALA A 266 -6.91 -2.68 1.97
C ALA A 266 -6.54 -1.41 2.76
N LEU A 267 -6.05 -0.39 2.05
CA LEU A 267 -5.84 0.93 2.63
C LEU A 267 -7.00 1.81 2.19
N VAL A 268 -7.74 2.31 3.19
CA VAL A 268 -8.96 3.10 2.95
C VAL A 268 -8.78 4.49 3.54
N GLY A 269 -9.01 5.51 2.73
CA GLY A 269 -8.82 6.88 3.18
C GLY A 269 -9.23 7.95 2.19
N VAL A 270 -8.79 9.15 2.47
CA VAL A 270 -9.00 10.35 1.65
C VAL A 270 -7.68 11.07 1.41
N GLU A 271 -7.57 11.77 0.30
CA GLU A 271 -6.44 12.66 0.03
C GLU A 271 -6.80 14.07 0.49
N ILE A 272 -5.97 14.65 1.34
CA ILE A 272 -6.20 15.96 1.96
C ILE A 272 -4.94 16.84 1.86
N PRO A 273 -5.07 18.19 1.92
CA PRO A 273 -3.92 19.09 1.75
C PRO A 273 -3.01 19.18 2.97
N ALA A 274 -3.46 18.74 4.15
CA ALA A 274 -2.68 18.83 5.38
C ALA A 274 -3.07 17.71 6.36
N PRO A 275 -2.14 17.23 7.22
CA PRO A 275 -2.40 16.15 8.14
C PRO A 275 -3.40 16.50 9.25
N VAL A 276 -4.23 15.52 9.66
CA VAL A 276 -5.18 15.61 10.77
C VAL A 276 -4.66 14.78 11.94
N ILE A 277 -3.87 15.43 12.82
CA ILE A 277 -3.22 14.76 13.96
C ILE A 277 -4.01 15.10 15.24
N THR A 278 -5.08 14.36 15.48
CA THR A 278 -5.95 14.52 16.65
C THR A 278 -6.03 13.22 17.44
N GLU A 279 -6.41 13.30 18.72
CA GLU A 279 -6.64 12.10 19.54
C GLU A 279 -7.80 11.25 18.99
N ALA A 280 -8.80 11.90 18.38
CA ALA A 280 -9.89 11.19 17.73
C ALA A 280 -9.41 10.38 16.50
N ALA A 281 -8.54 10.98 15.67
CA ALA A 281 -7.93 10.29 14.53
C ALA A 281 -7.03 9.14 14.98
N ARG A 282 -6.22 9.33 16.03
CA ARG A 282 -5.40 8.27 16.63
C ARG A 282 -6.25 7.08 17.09
N ARG A 283 -7.32 7.34 17.85
CA ARG A 283 -8.23 6.29 18.35
C ARG A 283 -8.96 5.55 17.24
N ALA A 284 -9.27 6.25 16.15
CA ALA A 284 -9.86 5.64 14.96
C ALA A 284 -8.83 4.89 14.08
N GLY A 285 -7.54 4.87 14.46
CA GLY A 285 -6.48 4.15 13.76
C GLY A 285 -6.06 4.79 12.44
N PHE A 286 -6.28 6.10 12.26
CA PHE A 286 -5.86 6.81 11.04
C PHE A 286 -4.42 7.27 11.10
N SER A 287 -3.71 7.05 10.01
CA SER A 287 -2.37 7.58 9.73
C SER A 287 -2.46 8.75 8.74
N ASN A 288 -1.50 9.67 8.86
CA ASN A 288 -1.30 10.79 7.94
C ASN A 288 -0.03 10.54 7.13
N GLU A 289 -0.12 9.73 6.08
CA GLU A 289 1.04 9.41 5.24
C GLU A 289 1.23 10.46 4.16
N ALA A 290 2.48 10.78 3.82
CA ALA A 290 2.78 11.72 2.75
C ALA A 290 2.23 11.20 1.40
N GLY A 291 1.56 12.09 0.67
CA GLY A 291 1.16 11.89 -0.71
C GLY A 291 2.10 12.61 -1.68
N VAL A 292 1.84 12.46 -2.96
CA VAL A 292 2.55 13.18 -4.02
C VAL A 292 2.15 14.66 -3.99
N ASP A 293 3.08 15.54 -4.36
CA ASP A 293 2.87 17.00 -4.44
C ASP A 293 2.45 17.66 -3.11
N GLY A 294 2.93 17.10 -1.98
CA GLY A 294 2.65 17.65 -0.65
C GLY A 294 1.26 17.36 -0.12
N THR A 295 0.48 16.48 -0.76
CA THR A 295 -0.78 15.99 -0.22
C THR A 295 -0.54 15.06 0.96
N THR A 296 -1.58 14.81 1.73
CA THR A 296 -1.60 13.82 2.81
C THR A 296 -2.61 12.73 2.48
N ARG A 297 -2.20 11.49 2.53
CA ARG A 297 -3.09 10.32 2.50
C ARG A 297 -3.53 10.05 3.94
N PHE A 298 -4.71 10.53 4.28
CA PHE A 298 -5.34 10.27 5.58
C PHE A 298 -6.08 8.95 5.49
N LEU A 299 -5.50 7.88 6.00
CA LEU A 299 -5.94 6.52 5.77
C LEU A 299 -5.83 5.64 7.01
N ARG A 300 -6.52 4.51 6.97
CA ARG A 300 -6.27 3.38 7.88
C ARG A 300 -6.18 2.06 7.12
N ASN A 301 -5.45 1.12 7.69
CA ASN A 301 -5.40 -0.25 7.20
C ASN A 301 -6.69 -0.99 7.59
N VAL A 302 -7.23 -1.70 6.62
CA VAL A 302 -8.34 -2.65 6.78
C VAL A 302 -7.86 -3.99 6.25
N THR A 303 -8.26 -5.09 6.89
CA THR A 303 -7.97 -6.40 6.33
C THR A 303 -8.66 -6.54 4.97
N GLY A 304 -7.86 -6.75 3.94
CA GLY A 304 -8.32 -6.87 2.57
C GLY A 304 -8.68 -8.31 2.20
N PHE A 305 -8.26 -8.74 1.00
CA PHE A 305 -8.57 -10.08 0.49
C PHE A 305 -7.77 -11.21 1.15
N TRP A 306 -6.99 -10.94 2.20
CA TRP A 306 -6.28 -11.96 2.98
C TRP A 306 -7.19 -13.09 3.44
N LEU A 307 -8.39 -12.78 3.97
CA LEU A 307 -9.35 -13.78 4.43
C LEU A 307 -9.77 -14.72 3.30
N LEU A 308 -10.09 -14.14 2.13
CA LEU A 308 -10.45 -14.91 0.95
C LEU A 308 -9.27 -15.73 0.43
N GLN A 309 -8.07 -15.13 0.36
CA GLN A 309 -6.88 -15.83 -0.11
C GLN A 309 -6.55 -17.07 0.73
N GLU A 310 -6.70 -16.98 2.06
CA GLU A 310 -6.52 -18.09 2.97
C GLU A 310 -7.60 -19.16 2.79
N CYS A 311 -8.87 -18.76 2.66
CA CYS A 311 -9.96 -19.70 2.38
C CYS A 311 -9.75 -20.44 1.05
N VAL A 312 -9.39 -19.72 -0.02
CA VAL A 312 -9.10 -20.32 -1.34
C VAL A 312 -7.93 -21.30 -1.27
N ARG A 313 -6.90 -20.97 -0.48
CA ARG A 313 -5.77 -21.90 -0.27
C ARG A 313 -6.22 -23.22 0.40
N GLU A 314 -7.17 -23.14 1.33
CA GLU A 314 -7.73 -24.31 2.03
C GLU A 314 -8.68 -25.10 1.13
N TRP A 315 -9.51 -24.41 0.34
CA TRP A 315 -10.48 -25.06 -0.56
C TRP A 315 -9.84 -25.72 -1.79
N GLY A 316 -8.62 -25.28 -2.15
CA GLY A 316 -7.88 -25.82 -3.29
C GLY A 316 -8.34 -25.23 -4.62
N ARG A 317 -8.75 -26.06 -5.57
CA ARG A 317 -9.20 -25.60 -6.89
C ARG A 317 -10.62 -25.03 -6.81
N VAL A 318 -10.74 -23.70 -6.89
CA VAL A 318 -12.02 -22.98 -6.87
C VAL A 318 -12.11 -22.08 -8.11
N ASP A 319 -13.25 -22.16 -8.80
CA ASP A 319 -13.62 -21.15 -9.80
C ASP A 319 -14.15 -19.91 -9.07
N LEU A 320 -13.30 -18.88 -8.95
CA LEU A 320 -13.63 -17.66 -8.23
C LEU A 320 -14.79 -16.87 -8.86
N ASP A 321 -14.95 -16.95 -10.17
CA ASP A 321 -16.04 -16.25 -10.87
C ASP A 321 -17.38 -16.93 -10.58
N GLU A 322 -17.41 -18.26 -10.59
CA GLU A 322 -18.59 -19.02 -10.21
C GLU A 322 -18.93 -18.83 -8.74
N LEU A 323 -17.93 -18.90 -7.87
CA LEU A 323 -18.10 -18.70 -6.43
C LEU A 323 -18.61 -17.27 -6.13
N THR A 324 -18.08 -16.25 -6.80
CA THR A 324 -18.54 -14.85 -6.65
C THR A 324 -19.99 -14.70 -7.11
N ARG A 325 -20.37 -15.34 -8.22
CA ARG A 325 -21.76 -15.35 -8.70
C ARG A 325 -22.69 -16.07 -7.70
N ALA A 326 -22.25 -17.17 -7.11
CA ALA A 326 -22.99 -17.89 -6.09
C ALA A 326 -23.16 -17.04 -4.82
N ALA A 327 -22.10 -16.39 -4.35
CA ALA A 327 -22.14 -15.47 -3.20
C ALA A 327 -23.08 -14.27 -3.44
N GLY A 328 -23.17 -13.79 -4.69
CA GLY A 328 -24.11 -12.71 -5.07
C GLY A 328 -25.58 -13.11 -4.91
N ARG A 329 -25.91 -14.41 -4.94
CA ARG A 329 -27.27 -14.92 -4.72
C ARG A 329 -27.61 -15.13 -3.23
N VAL A 330 -26.61 -15.10 -2.35
CA VAL A 330 -26.81 -15.18 -0.91
C VAL A 330 -27.36 -13.85 -0.40
N ALA A 331 -28.46 -13.90 0.36
CA ALA A 331 -29.03 -12.71 0.97
C ALA A 331 -28.08 -12.11 2.03
N GLY A 332 -27.82 -10.82 1.98
CA GLY A 332 -26.96 -10.09 2.91
C GLY A 332 -27.46 -8.67 3.18
N PRO A 333 -26.77 -7.92 4.04
CA PRO A 333 -25.76 -8.37 5.00
C PRO A 333 -26.39 -8.97 6.28
N ARG A 334 -26.22 -10.25 6.52
CA ARG A 334 -26.75 -10.95 7.71
C ARG A 334 -25.67 -11.68 8.51
N ALA A 335 -24.69 -12.17 7.81
CA ALA A 335 -23.56 -12.92 8.35
C ALA A 335 -22.32 -12.00 8.33
N LEU A 336 -21.87 -11.58 9.50
CA LEU A 336 -20.82 -10.54 9.61
C LEU A 336 -19.79 -10.92 10.65
N VAL A 337 -18.54 -10.51 10.41
CA VAL A 337 -17.42 -10.61 11.33
C VAL A 337 -16.66 -9.29 11.37
N ASP A 338 -15.96 -8.99 12.46
CA ASP A 338 -14.96 -7.93 12.42
C ASP A 338 -13.72 -8.44 11.67
N VAL A 339 -13.52 -7.98 10.43
CA VAL A 339 -12.37 -8.37 9.62
C VAL A 339 -11.03 -7.96 10.23
N GLN A 340 -11.02 -7.10 11.24
CA GLN A 340 -9.82 -6.66 11.96
C GLN A 340 -9.54 -7.47 13.23
N ASP A 341 -10.36 -8.48 13.55
CA ASP A 341 -10.11 -9.37 14.68
C ASP A 341 -8.71 -10.03 14.53
N PRO A 342 -7.82 -9.87 15.52
CA PRO A 342 -6.48 -10.50 15.49
C PRO A 342 -6.52 -12.02 15.28
N ALA A 343 -7.61 -12.67 15.58
CA ALA A 343 -7.82 -14.10 15.30
C ALA A 343 -7.72 -14.44 13.81
N PHE A 344 -7.86 -13.48 12.90
CA PHE A 344 -7.75 -13.67 11.46
C PHE A 344 -6.35 -13.42 10.88
N LEU A 345 -5.38 -12.95 11.67
CA LEU A 345 -4.02 -12.68 11.21
C LEU A 345 -3.22 -13.96 10.89
N PRO A 346 -3.25 -15.03 11.73
CA PRO A 346 -2.47 -16.23 11.45
C PRO A 346 -2.99 -16.96 10.20
N PRO A 347 -2.11 -17.58 9.39
CA PRO A 347 -2.53 -18.42 8.26
C PRO A 347 -3.19 -19.73 8.74
N GLY A 348 -3.92 -20.37 7.81
CA GLY A 348 -4.56 -21.69 8.00
C GLY A 348 -5.83 -21.66 8.87
N GLY A 349 -6.78 -22.57 8.63
CA GLY A 349 -8.04 -22.72 9.34
C GLY A 349 -8.97 -21.50 9.23
N MET A 350 -8.83 -20.69 8.17
CA MET A 350 -9.52 -19.41 8.03
C MET A 350 -11.03 -19.58 7.90
N ALA A 351 -11.48 -20.49 7.05
CA ALA A 351 -12.91 -20.76 6.86
C ALA A 351 -13.60 -21.13 8.18
N GLN A 352 -12.97 -21.98 8.99
CA GLN A 352 -13.50 -22.38 10.30
C GLN A 352 -13.53 -21.22 11.30
N ARG A 353 -12.47 -20.38 11.32
CA ARG A 353 -12.41 -19.19 12.19
C ARG A 353 -13.53 -18.21 11.85
N ILE A 354 -13.75 -17.93 10.56
CA ILE A 354 -14.83 -17.06 10.07
C ILE A 354 -16.19 -17.63 10.48
N THR A 355 -16.45 -18.92 10.25
CA THR A 355 -17.73 -19.55 10.61
C THR A 355 -18.00 -19.46 12.11
N ARG A 356 -16.99 -19.71 12.96
CA ARG A 356 -17.12 -19.57 14.42
C ARG A 356 -17.33 -18.12 14.86
N ALA A 357 -16.62 -17.17 14.27
CA ALA A 357 -16.77 -15.75 14.58
C ALA A 357 -18.14 -15.25 14.17
N CYS A 358 -18.61 -15.61 12.97
CA CYS A 358 -19.95 -15.26 12.48
C CYS A 358 -21.06 -15.81 13.37
N LEU A 359 -20.95 -17.07 13.80
CA LEU A 359 -21.93 -17.66 14.74
C LEU A 359 -21.98 -16.89 16.06
N ARG A 360 -20.82 -16.45 16.58
CA ARG A 360 -20.78 -15.65 17.83
C ARG A 360 -21.38 -14.26 17.65
N SER A 361 -21.07 -13.57 16.55
CA SER A 361 -21.49 -12.18 16.33
C SER A 361 -22.94 -12.04 15.88
N THR A 362 -23.45 -12.98 15.08
CA THR A 362 -24.76 -12.86 14.41
C THR A 362 -25.72 -14.00 14.71
N GLY A 363 -25.25 -15.11 15.30
CA GLY A 363 -26.03 -16.34 15.44
C GLY A 363 -26.23 -17.12 14.13
N VAL A 364 -25.63 -16.67 13.01
CA VAL A 364 -25.79 -17.30 11.70
C VAL A 364 -24.76 -18.42 11.53
N VAL A 365 -25.22 -19.59 11.09
CA VAL A 365 -24.37 -20.71 10.68
C VAL A 365 -24.13 -20.62 9.19
N LEU A 366 -22.86 -20.54 8.79
CA LEU A 366 -22.46 -20.54 7.37
C LEU A 366 -22.33 -21.98 6.86
N SER A 367 -23.01 -22.30 5.75
CA SER A 367 -23.08 -23.63 5.16
C SER A 367 -22.49 -23.70 3.76
N GLY A 368 -21.20 -23.42 3.62
CA GLY A 368 -20.49 -23.56 2.35
C GLY A 368 -19.71 -22.33 1.92
N GLU A 369 -18.95 -22.52 0.87
CA GLU A 369 -17.95 -21.53 0.40
C GLU A 369 -18.61 -20.21 -0.05
N ALA A 370 -19.77 -20.28 -0.69
CA ALA A 370 -20.48 -19.10 -1.17
C ALA A 370 -20.99 -18.21 -0.02
N GLU A 371 -21.48 -18.80 1.08
CA GLU A 371 -21.91 -18.05 2.25
C GLU A 371 -20.71 -17.47 3.02
N ILE A 372 -19.60 -18.21 3.09
CA ILE A 372 -18.35 -17.72 3.68
C ILE A 372 -17.81 -16.54 2.86
N LEU A 373 -17.76 -16.66 1.53
CA LEU A 373 -17.33 -15.56 0.67
C LEU A 373 -18.23 -14.34 0.84
N ARG A 374 -19.56 -14.54 0.87
CA ARG A 374 -20.50 -13.43 1.09
C ARG A 374 -20.27 -12.76 2.44
N CYS A 375 -20.09 -13.52 3.51
CA CYS A 375 -19.75 -13.00 4.84
C CYS A 375 -18.47 -12.16 4.82
N ILE A 376 -17.41 -12.64 4.14
CA ILE A 376 -16.15 -11.89 3.98
C ILE A 376 -16.40 -10.57 3.26
N LEU A 377 -17.08 -10.58 2.12
CA LEU A 377 -17.29 -9.39 1.28
C LEU A 377 -18.19 -8.36 1.96
N ASP A 378 -19.29 -8.78 2.60
CA ASP A 378 -20.17 -7.91 3.38
C ASP A 378 -19.39 -7.27 4.54
N SER A 379 -18.61 -8.05 5.27
CA SER A 379 -17.79 -7.55 6.40
C SER A 379 -16.70 -6.58 5.96
N MET A 380 -16.07 -6.83 4.81
CA MET A 380 -15.12 -5.89 4.21
C MET A 380 -15.81 -4.59 3.79
N ALA A 381 -17.00 -4.66 3.19
CA ALA A 381 -17.76 -3.47 2.79
C ALA A 381 -18.16 -2.62 4.01
N VAL A 382 -18.57 -3.24 5.13
CA VAL A 382 -18.81 -2.55 6.40
C VAL A 382 -17.53 -1.87 6.92
N ALA A 383 -16.39 -2.55 6.87
CA ALA A 383 -15.12 -1.97 7.30
C ALA A 383 -14.69 -0.77 6.44
N VAL A 384 -14.96 -0.81 5.12
CA VAL A 384 -14.75 0.32 4.20
C VAL A 384 -15.70 1.47 4.56
N ARG A 385 -17.01 1.20 4.75
CA ARG A 385 -18.00 2.19 5.22
C ARG A 385 -17.53 2.92 6.46
N HIS A 386 -17.12 2.17 7.51
CA HIS A 386 -16.58 2.76 8.74
C HIS A 386 -15.39 3.67 8.47
N ALA A 387 -14.44 3.24 7.62
CA ALA A 387 -13.27 4.03 7.30
C ALA A 387 -13.64 5.33 6.57
N VAL A 388 -14.55 5.27 5.61
CA VAL A 388 -15.00 6.44 4.84
C VAL A 388 -15.78 7.42 5.74
N HIS A 389 -16.72 6.94 6.55
CA HIS A 389 -17.48 7.78 7.48
C HIS A 389 -16.58 8.44 8.52
N ASP A 390 -15.63 7.69 9.11
CA ASP A 390 -14.65 8.26 10.04
C ASP A 390 -13.76 9.29 9.37
N ALA A 391 -13.30 9.05 8.14
CA ALA A 391 -12.49 10.01 7.40
C ALA A 391 -13.27 11.32 7.16
N VAL A 392 -14.54 11.24 6.73
CA VAL A 392 -15.41 12.41 6.55
C VAL A 392 -15.59 13.17 7.87
N ARG A 393 -15.93 12.46 8.94
CA ARG A 393 -16.14 13.04 10.27
C ARG A 393 -14.88 13.72 10.83
N LEU A 394 -13.72 13.06 10.70
CA LEU A 394 -12.46 13.53 11.27
C LEU A 394 -11.83 14.68 10.49
N THR A 395 -12.01 14.70 9.17
CA THR A 395 -11.45 15.73 8.29
C THR A 395 -12.42 16.89 8.03
N ALA A 396 -13.71 16.70 8.35
CA ALA A 396 -14.81 17.61 7.98
C ALA A 396 -14.88 17.88 6.46
N ARG A 397 -14.39 16.94 5.62
CA ARG A 397 -14.40 17.04 4.17
C ARG A 397 -15.40 16.05 3.59
N PRO A 398 -16.34 16.51 2.73
CA PRO A 398 -17.31 15.62 2.12
C PRO A 398 -16.62 14.69 1.11
N VAL A 399 -17.06 13.43 1.08
CA VAL A 399 -16.73 12.45 0.05
C VAL A 399 -17.95 12.25 -0.82
N ARG A 400 -17.77 12.30 -2.14
CA ARG A 400 -18.84 12.15 -3.14
C ARG A 400 -18.72 10.87 -3.95
N THR A 401 -17.53 10.28 -3.99
CA THR A 401 -17.23 9.09 -4.79
C THR A 401 -16.19 8.26 -4.07
N VAL A 402 -16.33 6.94 -4.12
CA VAL A 402 -15.33 6.01 -3.65
C VAL A 402 -14.61 5.40 -4.86
N HIS A 403 -13.30 5.52 -4.93
CA HIS A 403 -12.49 4.86 -5.96
C HIS A 403 -11.92 3.56 -5.40
N VAL A 404 -12.28 2.43 -6.02
CA VAL A 404 -11.67 1.13 -5.73
C VAL A 404 -10.60 0.86 -6.79
N VAL A 405 -9.35 0.68 -6.34
CA VAL A 405 -8.20 0.39 -7.21
C VAL A 405 -7.44 -0.83 -6.72
N GLY A 406 -6.59 -1.40 -7.56
CA GLY A 406 -5.85 -2.61 -7.25
C GLY A 406 -6.64 -3.90 -7.49
N GLY A 407 -6.21 -5.01 -6.89
CA GLY A 407 -6.76 -6.35 -7.17
C GLY A 407 -8.24 -6.53 -6.91
N GLY A 408 -8.81 -5.79 -5.97
CA GLY A 408 -10.24 -5.85 -5.63
C GLY A 408 -11.19 -5.41 -6.74
N VAL A 409 -10.70 -4.63 -7.72
CA VAL A 409 -11.46 -4.25 -8.93
C VAL A 409 -11.94 -5.48 -9.69
N ALA A 410 -11.21 -6.59 -9.62
CA ALA A 410 -11.57 -7.85 -10.27
C ALA A 410 -12.79 -8.56 -9.64
N ASN A 411 -13.29 -8.07 -8.50
CA ASN A 411 -14.48 -8.60 -7.86
C ASN A 411 -15.67 -7.61 -7.95
N PRO A 412 -16.55 -7.75 -8.97
CA PRO A 412 -17.68 -6.84 -9.16
C PRO A 412 -18.67 -6.82 -7.99
N LEU A 413 -18.85 -7.97 -7.30
CA LEU A 413 -19.71 -8.06 -6.13
C LEU A 413 -19.17 -7.19 -4.99
N PHE A 414 -17.85 -7.26 -4.72
CA PHE A 414 -17.24 -6.39 -3.71
C PHE A 414 -17.44 -4.90 -4.04
N CYS A 415 -17.22 -4.50 -5.30
CA CYS A 415 -17.40 -3.11 -5.71
C CYS A 415 -18.85 -2.63 -5.52
N GLN A 416 -19.85 -3.46 -5.85
CA GLN A 416 -21.26 -3.16 -5.60
C GLN A 416 -21.57 -3.06 -4.10
N LEU A 417 -21.09 -4.03 -3.31
CA LEU A 417 -21.31 -4.02 -1.85
C LEU A 417 -20.67 -2.80 -1.17
N VAL A 418 -19.52 -2.32 -1.67
CA VAL A 418 -18.93 -1.05 -1.18
C VAL A 418 -19.81 0.13 -1.53
N ALA A 419 -20.40 0.19 -2.75
CA ALA A 419 -21.32 1.24 -3.12
C ALA A 419 -22.57 1.23 -2.22
N ASP A 420 -23.16 0.06 -2.02
CA ASP A 420 -24.33 -0.13 -1.17
C ASP A 420 -24.04 0.22 0.29
N ALA A 421 -22.91 -0.26 0.84
CA ALA A 421 -22.52 0.02 2.20
C ALA A 421 -22.21 1.50 2.44
N CYS A 422 -21.44 2.13 1.58
CA CYS A 422 -21.08 3.56 1.72
C CYS A 422 -22.18 4.52 1.33
N GLN A 423 -23.24 4.07 0.63
CA GLN A 423 -24.28 4.91 0.01
C GLN A 423 -23.68 6.00 -0.89
N LEU A 424 -22.60 5.65 -1.57
CA LEU A 424 -21.86 6.53 -2.48
C LEU A 424 -21.58 5.80 -3.80
N PRO A 425 -21.54 6.51 -4.93
CA PRO A 425 -21.04 5.93 -6.17
C PRO A 425 -19.63 5.37 -6.00
N VAL A 426 -19.40 4.16 -6.53
CA VAL A 426 -18.08 3.56 -6.62
C VAL A 426 -17.60 3.60 -8.06
N VAL A 427 -16.37 4.04 -8.26
CA VAL A 427 -15.64 3.94 -9.53
C VAL A 427 -14.51 2.94 -9.35
N ALA A 428 -14.60 1.82 -10.04
CA ALA A 428 -13.63 0.73 -9.97
C ALA A 428 -12.65 0.78 -11.15
N GLY A 429 -11.36 0.73 -10.83
CA GLY A 429 -10.22 0.78 -11.76
C GLY A 429 -9.36 2.02 -11.60
N PRO A 430 -8.15 1.96 -12.16
CA PRO A 430 -7.53 0.79 -12.78
C PRO A 430 -7.06 -0.27 -11.75
N VAL A 431 -6.91 -1.51 -12.21
CA VAL A 431 -6.27 -2.59 -11.40
C VAL A 431 -4.81 -2.22 -11.11
N GLU A 432 -4.13 -1.65 -12.09
CA GLU A 432 -2.70 -1.32 -12.03
C GLU A 432 -2.46 0.14 -11.62
N ALA A 433 -3.19 0.64 -10.62
CA ALA A 433 -3.12 2.06 -10.23
C ALA A 433 -1.72 2.49 -9.78
N ALA A 434 -0.97 1.66 -9.05
CA ALA A 434 0.41 1.95 -8.65
C ALA A 434 1.31 2.16 -9.89
N CYS A 435 1.24 1.24 -10.85
CA CYS A 435 2.00 1.37 -12.10
C CYS A 435 1.60 2.63 -12.90
N TRP A 436 0.32 3.01 -12.91
CA TRP A 436 -0.14 4.25 -13.53
C TRP A 436 0.45 5.49 -12.85
N GLY A 437 0.36 5.57 -11.52
CA GLY A 437 0.93 6.69 -10.76
C GLY A 437 2.44 6.78 -10.96
N ASN A 438 3.16 5.68 -10.83
CA ASN A 438 4.60 5.60 -11.05
C ASN A 438 4.97 6.05 -12.48
N THR A 439 4.29 5.51 -13.52
CA THR A 439 4.52 5.87 -14.93
C THR A 439 4.34 7.37 -15.18
N LEU A 440 3.24 7.95 -14.68
CA LEU A 440 2.96 9.37 -14.96
C LEU A 440 3.87 10.32 -14.18
N ILE A 441 4.32 9.96 -12.99
CA ILE A 441 5.34 10.72 -12.25
C ILE A 441 6.67 10.73 -13.05
N GLN A 442 7.09 9.60 -13.61
CA GLN A 442 8.27 9.54 -14.47
C GLN A 442 8.08 10.41 -15.72
N ALA A 443 6.95 10.25 -16.41
CA ALA A 443 6.65 11.02 -17.62
C ALA A 443 6.60 12.53 -17.33
N ARG A 444 6.05 12.94 -16.18
CA ARG A 444 6.05 14.33 -15.72
C ARG A 444 7.47 14.86 -15.48
N ALA A 445 8.31 14.07 -14.82
CA ALA A 445 9.71 14.43 -14.58
C ALA A 445 10.51 14.63 -15.88
N LEU A 446 10.12 13.94 -16.95
CA LEU A 446 10.69 14.08 -18.30
C LEU A 446 9.97 15.14 -19.16
N GLY A 447 8.99 15.86 -18.61
CA GLY A 447 8.23 16.89 -19.35
C GLY A 447 7.24 16.32 -20.39
N ALA A 448 6.88 15.02 -20.30
CA ALA A 448 6.01 14.34 -21.25
C ALA A 448 4.58 14.08 -20.72
N ALA A 449 4.27 14.45 -19.47
CA ALA A 449 2.92 14.42 -18.89
C ALA A 449 2.58 15.79 -18.29
N GLY A 450 1.30 15.98 -17.93
CA GLY A 450 0.82 17.22 -17.29
C GLY A 450 1.51 17.50 -15.96
N GLY A 451 1.59 18.78 -15.59
CA GLY A 451 2.33 19.27 -14.43
C GLY A 451 1.68 18.99 -13.08
N SER A 452 0.40 18.67 -13.02
CA SER A 452 -0.37 18.50 -11.79
C SER A 452 -1.01 17.12 -11.66
N LEU A 453 -1.33 16.68 -10.43
CA LEU A 453 -2.07 15.45 -10.19
C LEU A 453 -3.43 15.37 -10.92
N PRO A 454 -4.27 16.44 -10.94
CA PRO A 454 -5.52 16.41 -11.72
C PRO A 454 -5.31 16.17 -13.22
N GLU A 455 -4.27 16.76 -13.82
CA GLU A 455 -3.93 16.53 -15.22
C GLU A 455 -3.48 15.09 -15.47
N MET A 456 -2.61 14.53 -14.62
CA MET A 456 -2.20 13.14 -14.69
C MET A 456 -3.41 12.20 -14.56
N ARG A 457 -4.31 12.44 -13.61
CA ARG A 457 -5.55 11.68 -13.40
C ARG A 457 -6.48 11.74 -14.61
N SER A 458 -6.49 12.87 -15.32
CA SER A 458 -7.23 12.99 -16.58
C SER A 458 -6.66 12.09 -17.68
N LEU A 459 -5.33 11.99 -17.78
CA LEU A 459 -4.69 11.05 -18.72
C LEU A 459 -5.09 9.60 -18.43
N ILE A 460 -5.13 9.21 -17.15
CA ILE A 460 -5.56 7.86 -16.76
C ILE A 460 -7.04 7.63 -17.15
N ARG A 461 -7.95 8.55 -16.83
CA ARG A 461 -9.38 8.42 -17.21
C ARG A 461 -9.58 8.20 -18.68
N ASN A 462 -8.77 8.84 -19.52
CA ASN A 462 -8.84 8.71 -20.97
C ASN A 462 -8.21 7.40 -21.50
N ALA A 463 -7.33 6.77 -20.71
CA ALA A 463 -6.57 5.60 -21.13
C ALA A 463 -7.18 4.27 -20.67
N VAL A 464 -7.96 4.28 -19.59
CA VAL A 464 -8.46 3.03 -18.96
C VAL A 464 -9.98 2.93 -18.99
N ARG A 465 -10.47 1.70 -19.05
CA ARG A 465 -11.89 1.44 -18.84
C ARG A 465 -12.20 1.44 -17.35
N LEU A 466 -13.12 2.29 -16.93
CA LEU A 466 -13.63 2.35 -15.56
C LEU A 466 -15.03 1.75 -15.51
N THR A 467 -15.36 1.10 -14.40
CA THR A 467 -16.70 0.57 -14.14
C THR A 467 -17.31 1.34 -12.97
N SER A 468 -18.52 1.83 -13.13
CA SER A 468 -19.24 2.56 -12.08
C SER A 468 -20.34 1.70 -11.48
N TYR A 469 -20.46 1.76 -10.16
CA TYR A 469 -21.49 1.09 -9.37
C TYR A 469 -22.25 2.16 -8.59
N GLN A 470 -23.58 2.09 -8.64
CA GLN A 470 -24.46 2.97 -7.88
C GLN A 470 -25.03 2.22 -6.69
N PRO A 471 -25.28 2.88 -5.55
CA PRO A 471 -25.99 2.25 -4.44
C PRO A 471 -27.34 1.72 -4.92
N ALA A 472 -27.59 0.42 -4.70
CA ALA A 472 -28.82 -0.27 -5.10
C ALA A 472 -29.73 -0.58 -3.91
N ASP A 473 -29.13 -0.87 -2.74
CA ASP A 473 -29.86 -1.21 -1.54
C ASP A 473 -30.04 -0.02 -0.58
N PRO A 474 -31.22 0.12 0.04
CA PRO A 474 -31.45 1.18 1.02
C PRO A 474 -30.60 0.99 2.26
N ASP A 475 -30.20 2.10 2.88
CA ASP A 475 -29.24 2.24 3.97
C ASP A 475 -29.52 1.39 5.23
N ARG A 476 -30.77 1.10 5.54
CA ARG A 476 -31.17 0.43 6.81
C ARG A 476 -30.52 -0.94 7.05
N ALA A 477 -30.23 -1.69 6.01
CA ALA A 477 -29.57 -2.99 6.17
C ALA A 477 -28.10 -2.83 6.58
N TRP A 478 -27.44 -1.80 6.06
CA TRP A 478 -26.05 -1.50 6.33
C TRP A 478 -25.84 -0.78 7.66
N ASP A 479 -26.81 0.03 8.12
CA ASP A 479 -26.78 0.60 9.48
C ASP A 479 -26.84 -0.51 10.54
N ARG A 480 -27.71 -1.51 10.34
CA ARG A 480 -27.77 -2.68 11.22
C ARG A 480 -26.50 -3.52 11.15
N ALA A 481 -25.88 -3.64 9.97
CA ALA A 481 -24.60 -4.32 9.81
C ALA A 481 -23.47 -3.61 10.59
N ASP A 482 -23.45 -2.30 10.59
CA ASP A 482 -22.55 -1.46 11.39
C ASP A 482 -22.68 -1.76 12.89
N GLU A 483 -23.91 -1.76 13.41
CA GLU A 483 -24.19 -2.03 14.82
C GLU A 483 -23.68 -3.42 15.24
N ILE A 484 -23.89 -4.45 14.40
CA ILE A 484 -23.43 -5.82 14.66
C ILE A 484 -21.91 -5.88 14.78
N VAL A 485 -21.19 -5.29 13.82
CA VAL A 485 -19.71 -5.33 13.81
C VAL A 485 -19.15 -4.51 14.98
N LEU A 486 -19.73 -3.36 15.31
CA LEU A 486 -19.30 -2.55 16.45
C LEU A 486 -19.53 -3.26 17.79
N ALA A 487 -20.67 -3.94 17.96
CA ALA A 487 -20.96 -4.72 19.15
C ALA A 487 -20.01 -5.91 19.34
N SER A 488 -19.46 -6.47 18.26
CA SER A 488 -18.49 -7.57 18.35
C SER A 488 -17.08 -7.15 18.81
N ARG A 489 -16.81 -5.84 18.89
CA ARG A 489 -15.54 -5.26 19.38
C ARG A 489 -15.52 -5.00 20.88
N SER A 490 -16.67 -5.02 21.52
CA SER A 490 -16.84 -4.84 22.97
C SER A 490 -16.72 -6.18 23.72
#